data_50869ba94aaa3ee3ab5d47fa67c917f8
#
_entry.id   50869ba94aaa3ee3ab5d47fa67c917f8
#
_cell.length_a   1.000
_cell.length_b   1.000
_cell.length_c   1.000
_cell.angle_alpha   90.00
_cell.angle_beta   90.00
_cell.angle_gamma   90.00
#
_symmetry.space_group_name_H-M   'P 1'
#
loop_
_entity.id
_entity.type
_entity.pdbx_description
1 polymer ?
#
loop_
_entity_poly.entity_id
_entity_poly.type
_entity_poly.pdbx_seq_one_letter_code
_entity_poly.pdbx_strand_id
1 'polypeptide(L)'
;IEWTVGLYDFEANSDPNSIVENQALLTAEAWDYIQFMVPGGYDGAAYCPPYCGDDASPYFYYGSYTYYNYSEEKAMYGEVALNLDKWKFTAGLRDYEISDGYKTSEFGIFYSGNGCDGTATEGTTCNEESGTEADTRPKLTATYMPNEDLTLFAVSSAGYRPGGNNTALPPFCANDPEASNFQRRYTSDKAENTEFGLKSRGDSFNFNATYFMIDWTDIQIGIAPACGWSFSANGGEAETKGFEIDFDVELAEGLYMDFAGSFMTAETTIDMPSFGASAGDSLPGTVEEQY
;
A
#
# COMPACT_ATOMS: atom_id res chain seq x y z
N ILE A 1 -29.56 12.30 20.43
CA ILE A 1 -28.72 12.48 19.24
C ILE A 1 -27.35 12.92 19.71
N GLU A 2 -26.32 12.23 19.26
CA GLU A 2 -24.93 12.55 19.48
C GLU A 2 -24.29 12.87 18.13
N TRP A 3 -23.29 13.74 18.10
CA TRP A 3 -22.58 14.04 16.86
C TRP A 3 -21.13 14.39 17.13
N THR A 4 -20.29 14.10 16.14
CA THR A 4 -18.87 14.46 16.13
C THR A 4 -18.54 15.05 14.75
N VAL A 5 -17.73 16.09 14.71
CA VAL A 5 -17.15 16.66 13.49
C VAL A 5 -15.68 16.92 13.74
N GLY A 6 -14.84 16.62 12.78
CA GLY A 6 -13.41 16.87 12.88
C GLY A 6 -12.79 17.21 11.54
N LEU A 7 -11.61 17.80 11.63
CA LEU A 7 -10.72 18.08 10.53
C LEU A 7 -9.44 17.28 10.74
N TYR A 8 -8.85 16.83 9.67
CA TYR A 8 -7.57 16.16 9.64
C TYR A 8 -6.67 16.82 8.61
N ASP A 9 -5.44 17.10 9.01
CA ASP A 9 -4.40 17.66 8.15
C ASP A 9 -3.09 16.95 8.47
N PHE A 10 -2.53 16.33 7.45
CA PHE A 10 -1.29 15.58 7.53
C PHE A 10 -0.38 16.03 6.39
N GLU A 11 0.88 16.28 6.72
CA GLU A 11 1.91 16.62 5.76
C GLU A 11 3.17 15.81 6.09
N ALA A 12 3.71 15.14 5.08
CA ALA A 12 5.00 14.47 5.14
C ALA A 12 5.88 14.96 3.99
N ASN A 13 7.05 15.46 4.33
CA ASN A 13 8.06 15.90 3.37
C ASN A 13 9.34 15.11 3.63
N SER A 14 9.96 14.60 2.57
CA SER A 14 11.34 14.12 2.68
C SER A 14 12.31 15.30 2.72
N ASP A 15 13.48 15.08 3.29
CA ASP A 15 14.55 16.07 3.29
C ASP A 15 14.89 16.45 1.83
N PRO A 16 14.67 17.72 1.41
CA PRO A 16 15.08 18.16 0.11
C PRO A 16 16.61 18.11 0.03
N ASN A 17 17.12 17.83 -1.17
CA ASN A 17 18.55 17.68 -1.45
C ASN A 17 19.19 16.41 -0.84
N SER A 18 18.40 15.39 -0.56
CA SER A 18 18.97 14.10 -0.21
C SER A 18 19.64 13.45 -1.43
N ILE A 19 20.83 12.90 -1.20
CA ILE A 19 21.56 12.15 -2.22
C ILE A 19 21.64 10.70 -1.77
N VAL A 20 21.20 9.79 -2.64
CA VAL A 20 21.41 8.36 -2.47
C VAL A 20 22.39 7.90 -3.53
N GLU A 21 23.54 7.43 -3.11
CA GLU A 21 24.56 6.87 -3.98
C GLU A 21 24.73 5.38 -3.68
N ASN A 22 24.75 4.59 -4.74
CA ASN A 22 25.03 3.18 -4.67
C ASN A 22 26.29 2.88 -5.48
N GLN A 23 27.08 1.96 -4.96
CA GLN A 23 28.27 1.43 -5.62
C GLN A 23 28.08 -0.06 -5.83
N ALA A 24 28.35 -0.54 -7.02
CA ALA A 24 28.36 -1.96 -7.30
C ALA A 24 29.72 -2.39 -7.88
N LEU A 25 30.20 -3.56 -7.44
CA LEU A 25 31.45 -4.12 -7.95
C LEU A 25 31.29 -4.54 -9.42
N LEU A 26 32.14 -4.03 -10.27
CA LEU A 26 32.18 -4.37 -11.69
C LEU A 26 32.89 -5.72 -11.88
N THR A 27 32.20 -6.83 -11.60
CA THR A 27 32.67 -8.17 -11.94
C THR A 27 32.52 -8.43 -13.44
N ALA A 28 33.20 -9.43 -13.98
CA ALA A 28 33.02 -9.83 -15.38
C ALA A 28 31.58 -10.22 -15.68
N GLU A 29 30.91 -10.92 -14.72
CA GLU A 29 29.52 -11.31 -14.84
C GLU A 29 28.56 -10.10 -14.77
N ALA A 30 28.81 -9.13 -13.88
CA ALA A 30 28.08 -7.89 -13.82
C ALA A 30 28.25 -7.06 -15.11
N TRP A 31 29.43 -7.06 -15.69
CA TRP A 31 29.69 -6.39 -16.96
C TRP A 31 28.96 -7.04 -18.13
N ASP A 32 28.98 -8.37 -18.23
CA ASP A 32 28.20 -9.11 -19.24
C ASP A 32 26.71 -8.86 -19.09
N TYR A 33 26.21 -8.79 -17.87
CA TYR A 33 24.82 -8.46 -17.57
C TYR A 33 24.45 -7.04 -18.00
N ILE A 34 25.28 -6.04 -17.71
CA ILE A 34 25.08 -4.65 -18.12
C ILE A 34 25.08 -4.53 -19.65
N GLN A 35 26.02 -5.19 -20.34
CA GLN A 35 26.03 -5.20 -21.79
C GLN A 35 24.78 -5.83 -22.42
N PHE A 36 24.25 -6.87 -21.79
CA PHE A 36 23.00 -7.49 -22.22
C PHE A 36 21.78 -6.55 -22.02
N MET A 37 21.78 -5.79 -20.94
CA MET A 37 20.65 -4.92 -20.55
C MET A 37 20.60 -3.60 -21.34
N VAL A 38 21.70 -3.14 -21.90
CA VAL A 38 21.76 -1.88 -22.66
C VAL A 38 21.63 -2.16 -24.17
N PRO A 39 20.51 -1.78 -24.83
CA PRO A 39 20.34 -1.99 -26.27
C PRO A 39 21.43 -1.28 -27.08
N GLY A 40 22.13 -2.03 -27.91
CA GLY A 40 23.20 -1.51 -28.79
C GLY A 40 24.62 -1.70 -28.25
N GLY A 41 24.75 -2.38 -27.11
CA GLY A 41 26.00 -2.59 -26.41
C GLY A 41 26.45 -1.34 -25.65
N TYR A 42 27.03 -1.57 -24.50
CA TYR A 42 27.58 -0.50 -23.67
C TYR A 42 29.03 -0.22 -24.12
N ASP A 43 29.30 0.95 -24.69
CA ASP A 43 30.66 1.41 -24.89
C ASP A 43 31.20 1.95 -23.56
N GLY A 44 31.82 1.04 -22.77
CA GLY A 44 32.28 1.33 -21.42
C GLY A 44 33.27 2.49 -21.32
N ALA A 45 33.90 2.86 -22.45
CA ALA A 45 34.81 3.99 -22.49
C ALA A 45 34.08 5.35 -22.59
N ALA A 46 32.85 5.36 -23.13
CA ALA A 46 32.05 6.60 -23.30
C ALA A 46 31.20 6.98 -22.10
N TYR A 47 30.77 5.99 -21.30
CA TYR A 47 29.78 6.21 -20.20
C TYR A 47 30.36 6.05 -18.80
N CYS A 48 31.56 5.51 -18.64
CA CYS A 48 32.14 5.28 -17.34
C CYS A 48 32.56 6.55 -16.56
N PRO A 49 33.25 7.54 -17.14
CA PRO A 49 33.47 8.81 -16.45
C PRO A 49 32.21 9.69 -16.55
N PRO A 50 31.62 10.22 -15.48
CA PRO A 50 32.12 10.27 -14.09
C PRO A 50 31.64 9.15 -13.16
N TYR A 51 30.90 8.17 -13.65
CA TYR A 51 30.16 7.18 -12.84
C TYR A 51 30.88 5.87 -12.60
N CYS A 52 31.97 5.62 -13.33
CA CYS A 52 32.95 4.60 -12.92
C CYS A 52 34.12 5.36 -12.30
N GLY A 53 34.59 4.93 -11.17
CA GLY A 53 35.78 5.52 -10.55
C GLY A 53 36.98 5.57 -11.55
N ASP A 54 38.07 6.18 -11.14
CA ASP A 54 39.30 6.23 -11.90
C ASP A 54 39.63 4.87 -12.54
N ASP A 55 40.41 4.83 -13.63
CA ASP A 55 40.78 3.64 -14.40
C ASP A 55 41.16 2.39 -13.59
N ALA A 56 41.33 2.51 -12.29
CA ALA A 56 41.68 1.47 -11.35
C ALA A 56 40.47 1.05 -10.43
N SER A 57 39.32 1.69 -10.54
CA SER A 57 38.16 1.36 -9.66
C SER A 57 37.28 0.30 -10.31
N PRO A 58 37.06 -0.86 -9.66
CA PRO A 58 36.19 -1.91 -10.16
C PRO A 58 34.72 -1.64 -9.85
N TYR A 59 34.34 -0.40 -9.61
CA TYR A 59 32.98 -0.04 -9.19
C TYR A 59 32.33 0.87 -10.23
N PHE A 60 31.02 0.69 -10.40
CA PHE A 60 30.17 1.67 -11.06
C PHE A 60 29.23 2.31 -10.07
N TYR A 61 28.80 3.52 -10.36
CA TYR A 61 27.95 4.33 -9.51
C TYR A 61 26.60 4.53 -10.17
N TYR A 62 25.55 4.50 -9.37
CA TYR A 62 24.22 4.94 -9.74
C TYR A 62 23.53 5.49 -8.51
N GLY A 63 22.60 6.39 -8.69
CA GLY A 63 21.90 6.98 -7.55
C GLY A 63 20.86 7.99 -7.96
N SER A 64 20.40 8.73 -6.98
CA SER A 64 19.40 9.77 -7.18
C SER A 64 19.68 10.98 -6.31
N TYR A 65 19.32 12.15 -6.83
CA TYR A 65 19.26 13.40 -6.10
C TYR A 65 17.81 13.86 -6.02
N THR A 66 17.26 13.92 -4.82
CA THR A 66 15.84 14.29 -4.59
C THR A 66 15.74 15.80 -4.31
N TYR A 67 14.98 16.50 -5.14
CA TYR A 67 14.67 17.91 -4.97
C TYR A 67 13.51 18.11 -4.03
N TYR A 68 12.46 17.30 -4.15
CA TYR A 68 11.35 17.21 -3.24
C TYR A 68 10.65 15.86 -3.35
N ASN A 69 10.02 15.47 -2.26
CA ASN A 69 9.07 14.38 -2.17
C ASN A 69 8.11 14.72 -1.03
N TYR A 70 6.84 14.86 -1.34
CA TYR A 70 5.82 15.22 -0.37
C TYR A 70 4.58 14.34 -0.49
N SER A 71 3.86 14.21 0.62
CA SER A 71 2.52 13.64 0.69
C SER A 71 1.72 14.45 1.69
N GLU A 72 0.57 14.93 1.27
CA GLU A 72 -0.37 15.71 2.08
C GLU A 72 -1.73 15.03 2.05
N GLU A 73 -2.41 14.96 3.19
CA GLU A 73 -3.81 14.55 3.26
C GLU A 73 -4.61 15.56 4.06
N LYS A 74 -5.69 16.08 3.46
CA LYS A 74 -6.68 16.92 4.11
C LYS A 74 -8.01 16.22 4.12
N ALA A 75 -8.65 16.14 5.29
CA ALA A 75 -9.96 15.51 5.38
C ALA A 75 -10.89 16.25 6.34
N MET A 76 -12.17 16.17 6.02
CA MET A 76 -13.24 16.51 6.92
C MET A 76 -14.06 15.27 7.20
N TYR A 77 -14.42 15.04 8.45
CA TYR A 77 -15.27 13.92 8.82
C TYR A 77 -16.35 14.34 9.81
N GLY A 78 -17.46 13.63 9.74
CA GLY A 78 -18.54 13.78 10.69
C GLY A 78 -19.27 12.48 10.94
N GLU A 79 -19.81 12.34 12.13
CA GLU A 79 -20.61 11.19 12.53
C GLU A 79 -21.81 11.67 13.33
N VAL A 80 -22.97 11.10 13.06
CA VAL A 80 -24.22 11.33 13.81
C VAL A 80 -24.74 10.00 14.33
N ALA A 81 -25.04 9.93 15.61
CA ALA A 81 -25.67 8.79 16.25
C ALA A 81 -27.05 9.13 16.77
N LEU A 82 -28.03 8.29 16.44
CA LEU A 82 -29.42 8.37 16.86
C LEU A 82 -29.73 7.21 17.81
N ASN A 83 -30.04 7.53 19.05
CA ASN A 83 -30.47 6.55 20.07
C ASN A 83 -32.01 6.47 20.12
N LEU A 84 -32.56 5.31 19.85
CA LEU A 84 -34.01 5.01 19.83
C LEU A 84 -34.30 3.78 20.70
N ASP A 85 -34.63 4.00 21.97
CA ASP A 85 -34.86 2.94 22.95
C ASP A 85 -33.69 1.91 22.94
N LYS A 86 -33.93 0.72 22.41
CA LYS A 86 -32.95 -0.38 22.30
C LYS A 86 -32.07 -0.32 21.08
N TRP A 87 -32.27 0.65 20.19
CA TRP A 87 -31.51 0.79 18.97
C TRP A 87 -30.59 2.02 18.99
N LYS A 88 -29.40 1.85 18.49
CA LYS A 88 -28.50 2.97 18.14
C LYS A 88 -28.10 2.84 16.68
N PHE A 89 -28.38 3.88 15.90
CA PHE A 89 -27.94 3.99 14.51
C PHE A 89 -26.89 5.07 14.41
N THR A 90 -25.80 4.77 13.75
CA THR A 90 -24.71 5.73 13.53
C THR A 90 -24.43 5.81 12.05
N ALA A 91 -24.33 7.03 11.52
CA ALA A 91 -23.92 7.31 10.16
C ALA A 91 -22.74 8.29 10.19
N GLY A 92 -21.67 7.94 9.55
CA GLY A 92 -20.45 8.72 9.42
C GLY A 92 -20.04 8.89 7.97
N LEU A 93 -19.31 9.98 7.72
CA LEU A 93 -18.74 10.31 6.42
C LEU A 93 -17.35 10.93 6.63
N ARG A 94 -16.38 10.50 5.84
CA ARG A 94 -15.09 11.15 5.69
C ARG A 94 -14.91 11.55 4.23
N ASP A 95 -14.73 12.82 3.99
CA ASP A 95 -14.34 13.39 2.71
C ASP A 95 -12.87 13.78 2.78
N TYR A 96 -12.05 13.35 1.83
CA TYR A 96 -10.62 13.57 1.87
C TYR A 96 -10.04 13.91 0.50
N GLU A 97 -8.95 14.63 0.53
CA GLU A 97 -8.07 14.90 -0.60
C GLU A 97 -6.63 14.56 -0.21
N ILE A 98 -5.96 13.78 -1.05
CA ILE A 98 -4.56 13.41 -0.93
C ILE A 98 -3.82 14.01 -2.12
N SER A 99 -2.75 14.74 -1.83
CA SER A 99 -1.84 15.28 -2.83
C SER A 99 -0.44 14.76 -2.56
N ASP A 100 0.20 14.24 -3.58
CA ASP A 100 1.56 13.74 -3.48
C ASP A 100 2.38 14.15 -4.71
N GLY A 101 3.69 14.19 -4.55
CA GLY A 101 4.58 14.47 -5.67
C GLY A 101 6.05 14.31 -5.32
N TYR A 102 6.84 14.08 -6.36
CA TYR A 102 8.29 14.02 -6.24
C TYR A 102 8.98 14.64 -7.43
N LYS A 103 10.22 15.06 -7.21
CA LYS A 103 11.15 15.47 -8.25
C LYS A 103 12.52 14.96 -7.92
N THR A 104 13.09 14.15 -8.83
CA THR A 104 14.33 13.43 -8.62
C THR A 104 15.16 13.44 -9.90
N SER A 105 16.44 13.81 -9.81
CA SER A 105 17.42 13.47 -10.87
C SER A 105 18.02 12.12 -10.55
N GLU A 106 17.86 11.16 -11.43
CA GLU A 106 18.54 9.88 -11.36
C GLU A 106 19.79 9.91 -12.25
N PHE A 107 20.87 9.32 -11.78
CA PHE A 107 22.15 9.33 -12.47
C PHE A 107 22.82 7.96 -12.45
N GLY A 108 23.73 7.75 -13.39
CA GLY A 108 24.52 6.55 -13.51
C GLY A 108 24.33 5.84 -14.83
N ILE A 109 24.91 4.64 -14.95
CA ILE A 109 25.01 3.88 -16.20
C ILE A 109 23.66 3.46 -16.82
N PHE A 110 22.57 3.52 -16.04
CA PHE A 110 21.23 3.11 -16.49
C PHE A 110 20.42 4.25 -17.11
N TYR A 111 20.93 5.47 -17.09
CA TYR A 111 20.19 6.67 -17.43
C TYR A 111 20.85 7.45 -18.56
N SER A 112 20.03 8.17 -19.32
CA SER A 112 20.48 9.08 -20.38
C SER A 112 19.54 10.27 -20.46
N GLY A 113 20.08 11.47 -20.60
CA GLY A 113 19.27 12.67 -20.73
C GLY A 113 19.81 13.83 -19.89
N ASN A 114 18.92 14.71 -19.47
CA ASN A 114 19.23 15.88 -18.66
C ASN A 114 18.69 15.72 -17.24
N GLY A 115 19.46 16.11 -16.24
CA GLY A 115 19.00 16.25 -14.87
C GLY A 115 17.89 17.29 -14.71
N CYS A 116 17.23 17.29 -13.56
CA CYS A 116 16.12 18.20 -13.27
C CYS A 116 16.53 19.68 -13.17
N ASP A 117 17.80 19.97 -13.07
CA ASP A 117 18.36 21.34 -13.06
C ASP A 117 18.58 21.90 -14.48
N GLY A 118 18.29 21.10 -15.52
CA GLY A 118 18.49 21.46 -16.92
C GLY A 118 19.95 21.36 -17.38
N THR A 119 20.87 20.90 -16.54
CA THR A 119 22.25 20.62 -16.96
C THR A 119 22.24 19.33 -17.78
N ALA A 120 22.74 19.42 -19.02
CA ALA A 120 22.97 18.25 -19.86
C ALA A 120 24.18 17.48 -19.32
N THR A 121 23.94 16.58 -18.36
CA THR A 121 24.96 15.66 -17.90
C THR A 121 24.62 14.29 -18.47
N GLU A 122 25.49 13.73 -19.29
CA GLU A 122 25.32 12.35 -19.78
C GLU A 122 25.08 11.41 -18.59
N GLY A 123 24.13 10.47 -18.76
CA GLY A 123 23.79 9.53 -17.71
C GLY A 123 22.90 10.09 -16.60
N THR A 124 22.15 11.15 -16.85
CA THR A 124 21.12 11.65 -15.91
C THR A 124 19.74 11.65 -16.53
N THR A 125 18.72 11.49 -15.71
CA THR A 125 17.30 11.60 -16.13
C THR A 125 16.53 12.31 -15.04
N CYS A 126 15.72 13.29 -15.44
CA CYS A 126 14.76 13.94 -14.52
C CYS A 126 13.46 13.15 -14.46
N ASN A 127 13.07 12.80 -13.27
CA ASN A 127 11.76 12.25 -12.95
C ASN A 127 10.99 13.26 -12.10
N GLU A 128 9.85 13.69 -12.59
CA GLU A 128 8.95 14.58 -11.87
C GLU A 128 7.52 14.09 -12.10
N GLU A 129 6.78 13.90 -11.02
CA GLU A 129 5.38 13.49 -11.05
C GLU A 129 4.67 14.07 -9.83
N SER A 130 3.41 14.42 -10.01
CA SER A 130 2.54 14.85 -8.93
C SER A 130 1.10 14.57 -9.26
N GLY A 131 0.26 14.47 -8.26
CA GLY A 131 -1.15 14.31 -8.47
C GLY A 131 -1.96 14.46 -7.20
N THR A 132 -3.27 14.47 -7.39
CA THR A 132 -4.26 14.61 -6.33
C THR A 132 -5.34 13.56 -6.53
N GLU A 133 -5.75 12.92 -5.44
CA GLU A 133 -6.89 12.02 -5.36
C GLU A 133 -7.86 12.57 -4.31
N ALA A 134 -9.15 12.48 -4.57
CA ALA A 134 -10.19 12.83 -3.62
C ALA A 134 -11.29 11.79 -3.65
N ASP A 135 -11.80 11.42 -2.48
CA ASP A 135 -12.92 10.48 -2.38
C ASP A 135 -13.66 10.65 -1.05
N THR A 136 -14.81 10.00 -0.93
CA THR A 136 -15.68 10.05 0.23
C THR A 136 -15.93 8.66 0.76
N ARG A 137 -15.71 8.44 2.08
CA ARG A 137 -15.82 7.13 2.74
C ARG A 137 -16.98 7.14 3.73
N PRO A 138 -18.03 6.38 3.48
CA PRO A 138 -19.16 6.22 4.41
C PRO A 138 -18.84 5.18 5.49
N LYS A 139 -19.50 5.35 6.64
CA LYS A 139 -19.59 4.36 7.70
C LYS A 139 -21.03 4.31 8.22
N LEU A 140 -21.59 3.13 8.32
CA LEU A 140 -22.93 2.90 8.88
C LEU A 140 -22.84 1.84 9.98
N THR A 141 -23.51 2.09 11.11
CA THR A 141 -23.59 1.11 12.19
C THR A 141 -25.03 1.04 12.69
N ALA A 142 -25.53 -0.17 12.86
CA ALA A 142 -26.77 -0.44 13.57
C ALA A 142 -26.46 -1.31 14.79
N THR A 143 -26.88 -0.87 15.96
CA THR A 143 -26.69 -1.60 17.23
C THR A 143 -28.05 -1.82 17.89
N TYR A 144 -28.30 -3.04 18.32
CA TYR A 144 -29.51 -3.42 19.07
C TYR A 144 -29.14 -3.96 20.45
N MET A 145 -29.64 -3.33 21.48
CA MET A 145 -29.41 -3.67 22.89
C MET A 145 -30.74 -4.07 23.55
N PRO A 146 -31.15 -5.34 23.45
CA PRO A 146 -32.43 -5.79 24.04
C PRO A 146 -32.46 -5.65 25.56
N ASN A 147 -31.32 -5.77 26.21
CA ASN A 147 -31.05 -5.57 27.64
C ASN A 147 -29.62 -5.08 27.84
N GLU A 148 -29.18 -4.90 29.10
CA GLU A 148 -27.85 -4.40 29.46
C GLU A 148 -26.72 -5.41 29.16
N ASP A 149 -27.05 -6.69 29.00
CA ASP A 149 -26.11 -7.80 28.89
C ASP A 149 -25.87 -8.26 27.44
N LEU A 150 -26.73 -7.85 26.51
CA LEU A 150 -26.64 -8.29 25.10
C LEU A 150 -26.62 -7.11 24.15
N THR A 151 -25.64 -7.10 23.30
CA THR A 151 -25.51 -6.17 22.16
C THR A 151 -25.37 -6.96 20.87
N LEU A 152 -26.22 -6.66 19.90
CA LEU A 152 -26.09 -7.12 18.51
C LEU A 152 -25.70 -5.92 17.66
N PHE A 153 -24.81 -6.10 16.71
CA PHE A 153 -24.40 -5.00 15.83
C PHE A 153 -24.18 -5.44 14.39
N ALA A 154 -24.35 -4.49 13.50
CA ALA A 154 -23.95 -4.58 12.10
C ALA A 154 -23.17 -3.29 11.75
N VAL A 155 -22.07 -3.43 11.03
CA VAL A 155 -21.21 -2.33 10.57
C VAL A 155 -20.98 -2.47 9.08
N SER A 156 -21.06 -1.37 8.36
CA SER A 156 -20.50 -1.24 7.01
C SER A 156 -19.59 -0.02 6.99
N SER A 157 -18.37 -0.17 6.55
CA SER A 157 -17.38 0.89 6.50
C SER A 157 -16.44 0.69 5.32
N ALA A 158 -15.87 1.78 4.82
CA ALA A 158 -14.89 1.76 3.75
C ALA A 158 -13.58 2.40 4.21
N GLY A 159 -12.47 1.73 3.89
CA GLY A 159 -11.11 2.18 4.08
C GLY A 159 -10.37 2.34 2.74
N TYR A 160 -9.16 2.85 2.79
CA TYR A 160 -8.28 2.99 1.63
C TYR A 160 -6.82 3.01 2.08
N ARG A 161 -5.95 2.68 1.14
CA ARG A 161 -4.51 2.95 1.22
C ARG A 161 -4.18 3.96 0.12
N PRO A 162 -3.50 5.08 0.43
CA PRO A 162 -3.18 6.11 -0.56
C PRO A 162 -2.45 5.55 -1.78
N GLY A 163 -2.72 6.13 -2.94
CA GLY A 163 -1.94 5.94 -4.16
C GLY A 163 -0.55 6.54 -4.05
N GLY A 164 0.16 6.59 -5.15
CA GLY A 164 1.50 7.15 -5.19
C GLY A 164 2.09 7.18 -6.59
N ASN A 165 3.39 7.40 -6.65
CA ASN A 165 4.12 7.60 -7.90
C ASN A 165 5.20 6.53 -8.08
N ASN A 166 5.45 6.17 -9.35
CA ASN A 166 6.58 5.36 -9.77
C ASN A 166 7.64 6.24 -10.44
N THR A 167 8.91 5.95 -10.18
CA THR A 167 10.00 6.49 -11.00
C THR A 167 9.92 5.92 -12.42
N ALA A 168 10.43 6.64 -13.41
CA ALA A 168 10.40 6.17 -14.78
C ALA A 168 11.19 4.85 -14.92
N LEU A 169 10.66 3.94 -15.73
CA LEU A 169 11.41 2.76 -16.10
C LEU A 169 12.62 3.16 -16.97
N PRO A 170 13.79 2.60 -16.72
CA PRO A 170 14.93 2.77 -17.60
C PRO A 170 14.63 2.26 -19.03
N PRO A 171 15.26 2.84 -20.06
CA PRO A 171 15.01 2.49 -21.46
C PRO A 171 15.20 1.00 -21.78
N PHE A 172 16.07 0.31 -21.10
CA PHE A 172 16.31 -1.12 -21.31
C PHE A 172 15.14 -2.01 -20.88
N CYS A 173 14.26 -1.52 -20.00
CA CYS A 173 13.03 -2.21 -19.61
C CYS A 173 11.93 -2.13 -20.68
N ALA A 174 12.06 -1.29 -21.71
CA ALA A 174 10.99 -1.03 -22.68
C ALA A 174 10.49 -2.28 -23.45
N ASN A 175 11.31 -3.32 -23.54
CA ASN A 175 10.95 -4.57 -24.22
C ASN A 175 10.49 -5.68 -23.24
N ASP A 176 10.46 -5.41 -21.96
CA ASP A 176 9.97 -6.35 -20.97
C ASP A 176 8.44 -6.43 -21.06
N PRO A 177 7.83 -7.63 -21.14
CA PRO A 177 6.37 -7.78 -21.20
C PRO A 177 5.64 -7.08 -20.07
N GLU A 178 6.18 -7.16 -18.85
CA GLU A 178 5.58 -6.55 -17.66
C GLU A 178 5.67 -5.02 -17.66
N ALA A 179 6.60 -4.44 -18.43
CA ALA A 179 6.69 -2.98 -18.58
C ALA A 179 5.44 -2.36 -19.22
N SER A 180 4.63 -3.16 -19.94
CA SER A 180 3.34 -2.70 -20.48
C SER A 180 2.33 -2.32 -19.41
N ASN A 181 2.49 -2.82 -18.18
CA ASN A 181 1.64 -2.53 -17.03
C ASN A 181 2.11 -1.26 -16.27
N PHE A 182 3.23 -0.69 -16.66
CA PHE A 182 3.80 0.47 -15.99
C PHE A 182 2.91 1.71 -16.15
N GLN A 183 2.63 2.34 -15.00
CA GLN A 183 2.00 3.64 -14.90
C GLN A 183 2.84 4.55 -14.02
N ARG A 184 2.95 5.82 -14.38
CA ARG A 184 3.66 6.82 -13.55
C ARG A 184 3.01 7.01 -12.20
N ARG A 185 1.69 6.90 -12.15
CA ARG A 185 0.90 6.94 -10.92
C ARG A 185 0.08 5.67 -10.77
N TYR A 186 -0.04 5.22 -9.55
CA TYR A 186 -1.03 4.23 -9.11
C TYR A 186 -1.99 4.90 -8.12
N THR A 187 -3.24 4.48 -8.13
CA THR A 187 -4.30 5.09 -7.34
C THR A 187 -4.47 4.41 -5.99
N SER A 188 -5.26 5.04 -5.12
CA SER A 188 -5.70 4.42 -3.87
C SER A 188 -6.41 3.11 -4.11
N ASP A 189 -6.10 2.09 -3.32
CA ASP A 189 -6.91 0.88 -3.22
C ASP A 189 -8.04 1.07 -2.18
N LYS A 190 -9.04 0.19 -2.22
CA LYS A 190 -10.26 0.32 -1.43
C LYS A 190 -10.58 -0.99 -0.72
N ALA A 191 -10.86 -0.90 0.58
CA ALA A 191 -11.33 -2.01 1.39
C ALA A 191 -12.73 -1.68 1.93
N GLU A 192 -13.73 -2.42 1.49
CA GLU A 192 -15.10 -2.33 1.99
C GLU A 192 -15.34 -3.43 3.01
N ASN A 193 -15.61 -3.04 4.25
CA ASN A 193 -15.78 -3.95 5.36
C ASN A 193 -17.26 -4.04 5.78
N THR A 194 -17.75 -5.25 5.94
CA THR A 194 -19.07 -5.57 6.50
C THR A 194 -18.91 -6.51 7.67
N GLU A 195 -19.48 -6.15 8.81
CA GLU A 195 -19.43 -6.95 10.04
C GLU A 195 -20.80 -7.17 10.62
N PHE A 196 -21.01 -8.35 11.20
CA PHE A 196 -22.14 -8.69 12.04
C PHE A 196 -21.63 -9.35 13.30
N GLY A 197 -22.05 -8.84 14.44
CA GLY A 197 -21.52 -9.41 15.68
C GLY A 197 -22.48 -9.32 16.84
N LEU A 198 -22.12 -10.05 17.86
CA LEU A 198 -22.79 -10.01 19.15
C LEU A 198 -21.76 -9.89 20.28
N LYS A 199 -22.15 -9.20 21.34
CA LYS A 199 -21.45 -9.12 22.62
C LYS A 199 -22.42 -9.47 23.72
N SER A 200 -22.05 -10.43 24.56
CA SER A 200 -22.85 -10.83 25.70
C SER A 200 -22.03 -10.82 26.96
N ARG A 201 -22.58 -10.25 28.03
CA ARG A 201 -21.94 -10.19 29.33
C ARG A 201 -22.87 -10.83 30.38
N GLY A 202 -22.35 -11.77 31.15
CA GLY A 202 -23.02 -12.31 32.33
C GLY A 202 -22.24 -11.99 33.60
N ASP A 203 -22.72 -12.43 34.74
CA ASP A 203 -22.07 -12.21 36.04
C ASP A 203 -20.65 -12.81 36.08
N SER A 204 -20.41 -13.91 35.37
CA SER A 204 -19.16 -14.66 35.38
C SER A 204 -18.57 -14.92 34.01
N PHE A 205 -19.12 -14.31 32.93
CA PHE A 205 -18.57 -14.48 31.57
C PHE A 205 -18.73 -13.24 30.71
N ASN A 206 -17.82 -13.10 29.73
CA ASN A 206 -17.98 -12.25 28.55
C ASN A 206 -17.84 -13.12 27.31
N PHE A 207 -18.66 -12.87 26.31
CA PHE A 207 -18.63 -13.55 25.03
C PHE A 207 -18.78 -12.54 23.90
N ASN A 208 -17.85 -12.54 22.95
CA ASN A 208 -17.91 -11.75 21.73
C ASN A 208 -17.77 -12.69 20.54
N ALA A 209 -18.59 -12.49 19.52
CA ALA A 209 -18.45 -13.19 18.25
C ALA A 209 -18.75 -12.22 17.12
N THR A 210 -17.90 -12.21 16.08
CA THR A 210 -18.04 -11.35 14.92
C THR A 210 -17.82 -12.17 13.66
N TYR A 211 -18.72 -12.06 12.70
CA TYR A 211 -18.51 -12.43 11.32
C TYR A 211 -18.12 -11.18 10.54
N PHE A 212 -17.09 -11.25 9.73
CA PHE A 212 -16.64 -10.15 8.89
C PHE A 212 -16.43 -10.58 7.45
N MET A 213 -16.58 -9.64 6.54
CA MET A 213 -16.28 -9.74 5.13
C MET A 213 -15.65 -8.43 4.66
N ILE A 214 -14.49 -8.52 4.02
CA ILE A 214 -13.74 -7.39 3.47
C ILE A 214 -13.54 -7.65 1.99
N ASP A 215 -14.13 -6.77 1.17
CA ASP A 215 -13.87 -6.72 -0.26
C ASP A 215 -12.76 -5.70 -0.52
N TRP A 216 -11.66 -6.14 -1.11
CA TRP A 216 -10.50 -5.30 -1.40
C TRP A 216 -10.32 -5.17 -2.90
N THR A 217 -10.43 -3.94 -3.41
CA THR A 217 -10.40 -3.63 -4.84
C THR A 217 -9.27 -2.67 -5.19
N ASP A 218 -8.90 -2.64 -6.47
CA ASP A 218 -7.80 -1.81 -6.98
C ASP A 218 -6.48 -2.04 -6.24
N ILE A 219 -6.23 -3.27 -5.78
CA ILE A 219 -5.08 -3.61 -4.93
C ILE A 219 -3.78 -3.13 -5.58
N GLN A 220 -3.01 -2.39 -4.80
CA GLN A 220 -1.67 -1.97 -5.20
C GLN A 220 -0.71 -3.15 -5.11
N ILE A 221 -0.25 -3.63 -6.25
CA ILE A 221 0.69 -4.75 -6.36
C ILE A 221 2.05 -4.27 -6.84
N GLY A 222 3.12 -4.87 -6.27
CA GLY A 222 4.48 -4.67 -6.76
C GLY A 222 4.76 -5.59 -7.94
N ILE A 223 5.07 -5.02 -9.08
CA ILE A 223 5.47 -5.76 -10.29
C ILE A 223 6.98 -5.71 -10.39
N ALA A 224 7.61 -6.86 -10.60
CA ALA A 224 9.06 -7.01 -10.73
C ALA A 224 9.40 -7.58 -12.11
N PRO A 225 9.53 -6.73 -13.13
CA PRO A 225 9.94 -7.14 -14.47
C PRO A 225 11.28 -7.86 -14.48
N ALA A 226 11.53 -8.69 -15.50
CA ALA A 226 12.79 -9.39 -15.67
C ALA A 226 13.98 -8.44 -15.87
N CYS A 227 13.73 -7.20 -16.30
CA CYS A 227 14.73 -6.14 -16.35
C CYS A 227 15.25 -5.71 -14.97
N GLY A 228 14.62 -6.14 -13.85
CA GLY A 228 15.05 -5.88 -12.48
C GLY A 228 14.58 -4.55 -11.88
N TRP A 229 13.76 -3.78 -12.58
CA TRP A 229 13.23 -2.48 -12.12
C TRP A 229 11.79 -2.59 -11.66
N SER A 230 11.56 -2.65 -10.36
CA SER A 230 10.22 -2.83 -9.80
C SER A 230 9.39 -1.54 -9.79
N PHE A 231 8.07 -1.69 -9.93
CA PHE A 231 7.11 -0.61 -9.82
C PHE A 231 5.80 -1.09 -9.19
N SER A 232 4.96 -0.18 -8.74
CA SER A 232 3.62 -0.46 -8.23
C SER A 232 2.56 -0.19 -9.28
N ALA A 233 1.55 -1.05 -9.35
CA ALA A 233 0.38 -0.86 -10.21
C ALA A 233 -0.89 -1.28 -9.45
N ASN A 234 -2.04 -0.74 -9.85
CA ASN A 234 -3.34 -1.24 -9.43
C ASN A 234 -3.77 -2.37 -10.36
N GLY A 235 -4.35 -3.43 -9.83
CA GLY A 235 -4.81 -4.52 -10.70
C GLY A 235 -5.20 -5.80 -9.96
N GLY A 236 -5.40 -5.72 -8.66
CA GLY A 236 -5.84 -6.85 -7.86
C GLY A 236 -7.21 -6.64 -7.23
N GLU A 237 -7.91 -7.75 -7.00
CA GLU A 237 -9.10 -7.82 -6.16
C GLU A 237 -9.01 -9.05 -5.28
N ALA A 238 -9.47 -8.93 -4.03
CA ALA A 238 -9.48 -10.01 -3.07
C ALA A 238 -10.66 -9.88 -2.10
N GLU A 239 -11.11 -11.01 -1.59
CA GLU A 239 -12.09 -11.10 -0.51
C GLU A 239 -11.44 -11.76 0.71
N THR A 240 -11.67 -11.18 1.89
CA THR A 240 -11.37 -11.82 3.16
C THR A 240 -12.64 -11.95 3.96
N LYS A 241 -12.94 -13.15 4.46
CA LYS A 241 -14.12 -13.39 5.30
C LYS A 241 -13.81 -14.40 6.40
N GLY A 242 -14.44 -14.22 7.55
CA GLY A 242 -14.17 -15.08 8.68
C GLY A 242 -15.00 -14.81 9.91
N PHE A 243 -14.63 -15.52 10.96
CA PHE A 243 -15.22 -15.40 12.29
C PHE A 243 -14.13 -15.12 13.31
N GLU A 244 -14.41 -14.22 14.21
CA GLU A 244 -13.62 -13.97 15.42
C GLU A 244 -14.48 -14.28 16.63
N ILE A 245 -13.89 -15.00 17.60
CA ILE A 245 -14.55 -15.37 18.84
C ILE A 245 -13.61 -15.04 20.00
N ASP A 246 -14.16 -14.40 21.00
CA ASP A 246 -13.50 -14.08 22.25
C ASP A 246 -14.41 -14.45 23.41
N PHE A 247 -13.89 -15.20 24.38
CA PHE A 247 -14.69 -15.72 25.49
C PHE A 247 -13.86 -15.78 26.76
N ASP A 248 -14.33 -15.08 27.80
CA ASP A 248 -13.78 -15.10 29.14
C ASP A 248 -14.81 -15.66 30.10
N VAL A 249 -14.41 -16.52 31.02
CA VAL A 249 -15.30 -17.07 32.04
C VAL A 249 -14.60 -17.34 33.38
N GLU A 250 -15.24 -16.99 34.48
CA GLU A 250 -14.88 -17.42 35.81
C GLU A 250 -15.58 -18.76 36.10
N LEU A 251 -14.84 -19.85 36.05
CA LEU A 251 -15.34 -21.22 36.28
C LEU A 251 -15.59 -21.52 37.76
N ALA A 252 -14.83 -20.91 38.64
CA ALA A 252 -14.95 -20.95 40.11
C ALA A 252 -14.18 -19.79 40.70
N GLU A 253 -14.35 -19.52 42.03
CA GLU A 253 -13.62 -18.46 42.69
C GLU A 253 -12.10 -18.60 42.51
N GLY A 254 -11.52 -17.63 41.77
CA GLY A 254 -10.11 -17.57 41.42
C GLY A 254 -9.66 -18.48 40.27
N LEU A 255 -10.59 -19.13 39.54
CA LEU A 255 -10.32 -19.94 38.37
C LEU A 255 -10.97 -19.33 37.12
N TYR A 256 -10.16 -18.81 36.21
CA TYR A 256 -10.58 -18.16 34.99
C TYR A 256 -10.13 -18.98 33.77
N MET A 257 -10.91 -18.89 32.69
CA MET A 257 -10.58 -19.42 31.38
C MET A 257 -10.83 -18.36 30.33
N ASP A 258 -9.83 -18.10 29.52
CA ASP A 258 -9.88 -17.16 28.41
C ASP A 258 -9.64 -17.93 27.13
N PHE A 259 -10.38 -17.62 26.08
CA PHE A 259 -10.23 -18.17 24.74
C PHE A 259 -10.40 -17.04 23.72
N ALA A 260 -9.46 -16.91 22.79
CA ALA A 260 -9.59 -16.06 21.62
C ALA A 260 -9.23 -16.87 20.36
N GLY A 261 -10.01 -16.74 19.31
CA GLY A 261 -9.76 -17.44 18.06
C GLY A 261 -10.27 -16.68 16.85
N SER A 262 -9.54 -16.77 15.74
CA SER A 262 -9.90 -16.25 14.44
C SER A 262 -9.81 -17.35 13.40
N PHE A 263 -10.83 -17.47 12.54
CA PHE A 263 -10.93 -18.40 11.45
C PHE A 263 -11.32 -17.62 10.21
N MET A 264 -10.45 -17.59 9.20
CA MET A 264 -10.68 -16.76 8.02
C MET A 264 -10.20 -17.44 6.75
N THR A 265 -10.78 -17.03 5.63
CA THR A 265 -10.23 -17.22 4.29
C THR A 265 -9.93 -15.88 3.68
N ALA A 266 -8.83 -15.76 2.95
CA ALA A 266 -8.47 -14.58 2.18
C ALA A 266 -7.99 -15.02 0.81
N GLU A 267 -8.75 -14.72 -0.21
CA GLU A 267 -8.56 -15.24 -1.56
C GLU A 267 -8.66 -14.11 -2.59
N THR A 268 -7.92 -14.26 -3.68
CA THR A 268 -8.07 -13.40 -4.85
C THR A 268 -9.40 -13.69 -5.54
N THR A 269 -10.09 -12.65 -6.01
CA THR A 269 -11.38 -12.80 -6.71
C THR A 269 -11.24 -12.75 -8.22
N ILE A 270 -10.11 -12.28 -8.72
CA ILE A 270 -9.78 -12.21 -10.16
C ILE A 270 -8.40 -12.80 -10.43
N ASP A 271 -8.16 -13.15 -11.70
CA ASP A 271 -6.81 -13.52 -12.16
C ASP A 271 -5.89 -12.30 -12.15
N MET A 272 -4.71 -12.48 -11.61
CA MET A 272 -3.64 -11.46 -11.54
C MET A 272 -2.35 -12.03 -12.15
N PRO A 273 -2.22 -12.14 -13.48
CA PRO A 273 -1.10 -12.83 -14.14
C PRO A 273 0.26 -12.23 -13.82
N SER A 274 0.36 -10.90 -13.75
CA SER A 274 1.62 -10.19 -13.39
C SER A 274 2.08 -10.43 -11.95
N PHE A 275 1.19 -10.94 -11.11
CA PHE A 275 1.47 -11.36 -9.73
C PHE A 275 1.61 -12.89 -9.60
N GLY A 276 1.30 -13.62 -10.68
CA GLY A 276 1.32 -15.08 -10.70
C GLY A 276 0.20 -15.72 -9.89
N ALA A 277 -0.92 -15.02 -9.68
CA ALA A 277 -2.07 -15.49 -8.94
C ALA A 277 -3.31 -15.64 -9.84
N SER A 278 -4.12 -16.63 -9.54
CA SER A 278 -5.41 -16.91 -10.19
C SER A 278 -6.54 -16.66 -9.21
N ALA A 279 -7.74 -16.40 -9.74
CA ALA A 279 -8.93 -16.30 -8.90
C ALA A 279 -9.11 -17.54 -8.02
N GLY A 280 -9.28 -17.31 -6.71
CA GLY A 280 -9.38 -18.37 -5.70
C GLY A 280 -8.05 -18.76 -5.04
N ASP A 281 -6.93 -18.15 -5.44
CA ASP A 281 -5.66 -18.38 -4.74
C ASP A 281 -5.65 -17.62 -3.41
N SER A 282 -5.11 -18.26 -2.36
CA SER A 282 -4.97 -17.65 -1.05
C SER A 282 -3.98 -16.48 -1.07
N LEU A 283 -4.31 -15.41 -0.38
CA LEU A 283 -3.42 -14.25 -0.24
C LEU A 283 -2.16 -14.63 0.54
N PRO A 284 -0.95 -14.22 0.09
CA PRO A 284 0.30 -14.51 0.78
C PRO A 284 0.32 -13.95 2.21
N GLY A 285 0.82 -14.74 3.14
CA GLY A 285 0.96 -14.34 4.55
C GLY A 285 -0.31 -14.42 5.38
N THR A 286 -1.39 -14.96 4.84
CA THR A 286 -2.64 -15.18 5.59
C THR A 286 -2.53 -16.41 6.47
N VAL A 287 -2.96 -16.29 7.71
CA VAL A 287 -3.13 -17.41 8.65
C VAL A 287 -4.62 -17.74 8.69
N GLU A 288 -5.01 -18.92 8.20
CA GLU A 288 -6.40 -19.34 8.10
C GLU A 288 -7.04 -19.58 9.48
N GLU A 289 -6.26 -20.05 10.44
CA GLU A 289 -6.70 -20.33 11.81
C GLU A 289 -5.66 -19.83 12.81
N GLN A 290 -6.13 -19.06 13.81
CA GLN A 290 -5.34 -18.62 14.93
C GLN A 290 -6.14 -18.77 16.23
N TYR A 291 -5.55 -19.39 17.25
CA TYR A 291 -6.14 -19.62 18.58
C TYR A 291 -5.08 -19.62 19.68
#